data_9caf1c72151aa9d67cd5fd17415c4619
#
_entry.id   9caf1c72151aa9d67cd5fd17415c4619
#
_cell.length_a   1.000
_cell.length_b   1.000
_cell.length_c   1.000
_cell.angle_alpha   90.00
_cell.angle_beta   90.00
_cell.angle_gamma   90.00
#
_symmetry.space_group_name_H-M   'P 1'
#
loop_
_entity.id
_entity.type
_entity.pdbx_description
1 polymer ?
#
loop_
_entity_poly.entity_id
_entity_poly.type
_entity_poly.pdbx_seq_one_letter_code
_entity_poly.pdbx_strand_id
1 'polypeptide(L)'
;PQNAETPEKLRRNTQRAFERAKREGKNQITFYSQEIREQYIKKLRFTEVLKHSVKENFKGFELYYQPIVDPVTRKIVECEALLRWKYDEFPKASPADFIPILEETGLIKEVGEWVVENAISQVKQWGDKNLIVNVNVSYKQLKDGNFAEYVLKIIDEYGYDPTKLVIELTESCKAHDISL
;
A
#
# COMPACT_ATOMS: atom_id res chain seq x y z
N PRO A 1 -20.17 33.19 -10.92
CA PRO A 1 -20.01 31.75 -10.83
C PRO A 1 -20.45 31.24 -9.45
N GLN A 2 -21.42 30.36 -9.41
CA GLN A 2 -22.08 29.88 -8.19
C GLN A 2 -21.13 29.20 -7.18
N ASN A 3 -19.93 28.82 -7.60
CA ASN A 3 -19.02 27.92 -6.82
C ASN A 3 -17.72 28.61 -6.35
N ALA A 4 -17.50 29.90 -6.61
CA ALA A 4 -16.31 30.60 -6.16
C ALA A 4 -16.52 32.13 -6.14
N GLU A 5 -16.07 32.76 -5.06
CA GLU A 5 -16.14 34.22 -4.86
C GLU A 5 -14.82 34.90 -5.25
N THR A 6 -13.70 34.14 -5.35
CA THR A 6 -12.40 34.66 -5.74
C THR A 6 -11.77 33.80 -6.86
N PRO A 7 -10.87 34.38 -7.69
CA PRO A 7 -10.17 33.63 -8.73
C PRO A 7 -9.38 32.42 -8.18
N GLU A 8 -8.74 32.55 -7.02
CA GLU A 8 -7.97 31.49 -6.36
C GLU A 8 -8.90 30.33 -5.94
N LYS A 9 -10.08 30.66 -5.41
CA LYS A 9 -11.09 29.66 -5.02
C LYS A 9 -11.63 28.94 -6.27
N LEU A 10 -11.84 29.68 -7.37
CA LEU A 10 -12.26 29.11 -8.64
C LEU A 10 -11.22 28.13 -9.19
N ARG A 11 -9.95 28.54 -9.26
CA ARG A 11 -8.86 27.67 -9.72
C ARG A 11 -8.74 26.41 -8.90
N ARG A 12 -8.78 26.50 -7.58
CA ARG A 12 -8.71 25.36 -6.68
C ARG A 12 -9.89 24.39 -6.86
N ASN A 13 -11.10 24.92 -7.03
CA ASN A 13 -12.31 24.12 -7.22
C ASN A 13 -12.31 23.44 -8.59
N THR A 14 -11.84 24.12 -9.64
CA THR A 14 -11.66 23.54 -10.98
C THR A 14 -10.64 22.41 -10.95
N GLN A 15 -9.51 22.60 -10.27
CA GLN A 15 -8.48 21.58 -10.12
C GLN A 15 -9.06 20.30 -9.48
N ARG A 16 -9.84 20.43 -8.42
CA ARG A 16 -10.48 19.30 -7.73
C ARG A 16 -11.47 18.54 -8.62
N ALA A 17 -12.30 19.27 -9.39
CA ALA A 17 -13.21 18.66 -10.35
C ALA A 17 -12.46 17.94 -11.47
N PHE A 18 -11.36 18.50 -11.95
CA PHE A 18 -10.51 17.91 -12.97
C PHE A 18 -9.82 16.60 -12.48
N GLU A 19 -9.30 16.59 -11.25
CA GLU A 19 -8.71 15.40 -10.64
C GLU A 19 -9.75 14.28 -10.47
N ARG A 20 -10.98 14.62 -10.11
CA ARG A 20 -12.09 13.68 -10.06
C ARG A 20 -12.38 13.10 -11.45
N ALA A 21 -12.53 13.95 -12.46
CA ALA A 21 -12.78 13.50 -13.85
C ALA A 21 -11.69 12.53 -14.36
N LYS A 22 -10.43 12.78 -14.01
CA LYS A 22 -9.32 11.88 -14.34
C LYS A 22 -9.43 10.49 -13.70
N ARG A 23 -9.86 10.43 -12.44
CA ARG A 23 -10.01 9.16 -11.70
C ARG A 23 -11.21 8.34 -12.20
N GLU A 24 -12.31 9.01 -12.55
CA GLU A 24 -13.56 8.37 -12.98
C GLU A 24 -13.57 7.96 -14.47
N GLY A 25 -12.39 7.93 -15.15
CA GLY A 25 -12.26 7.33 -16.48
C GLY A 25 -11.93 8.29 -17.60
N LYS A 26 -11.63 9.57 -17.32
CA LYS A 26 -11.32 10.60 -18.33
C LYS A 26 -12.50 10.84 -19.32
N ASN A 27 -12.32 11.67 -20.32
CA ASN A 27 -13.32 11.95 -21.38
C ASN A 27 -14.74 12.23 -20.86
N GLN A 28 -14.84 12.97 -19.74
CA GLN A 28 -16.09 13.39 -19.14
C GLN A 28 -16.00 14.81 -18.58
N ILE A 29 -17.15 15.47 -18.43
CA ILE A 29 -17.26 16.78 -17.81
C ILE A 29 -17.69 16.57 -16.34
N THR A 30 -16.90 17.09 -15.41
CA THR A 30 -17.20 17.05 -13.99
C THR A 30 -17.32 18.47 -13.44
N PHE A 31 -18.46 18.78 -12.86
CA PHE A 31 -18.68 20.06 -12.19
C PHE A 31 -18.26 19.97 -10.72
N TYR A 32 -17.63 21.03 -10.22
CA TYR A 32 -17.33 21.11 -8.79
C TYR A 32 -18.62 21.13 -7.96
N SER A 33 -18.69 20.29 -6.94
CA SER A 33 -19.78 20.19 -6.00
C SER A 33 -19.27 20.21 -4.55
N GLN A 34 -20.18 20.41 -3.61
CA GLN A 34 -19.88 20.31 -2.17
C GLN A 34 -19.36 18.91 -1.81
N GLU A 35 -19.91 17.90 -2.43
CA GLU A 35 -19.47 16.50 -2.27
C GLU A 35 -17.99 16.30 -2.66
N ILE A 36 -17.56 16.88 -3.80
CA ILE A 36 -16.14 16.84 -4.21
C ILE A 36 -15.23 17.49 -3.16
N ARG A 37 -15.70 18.59 -2.56
CA ARG A 37 -14.97 19.25 -1.47
C ARG A 37 -14.81 18.35 -0.26
N GLU A 38 -15.90 17.71 0.17
CA GLU A 38 -15.91 16.83 1.32
C GLU A 38 -15.03 15.61 1.12
N GLN A 39 -15.12 14.98 -0.05
CA GLN A 39 -14.22 13.86 -0.42
C GLN A 39 -12.76 14.28 -0.43
N TYR A 40 -12.45 15.48 -0.93
CA TYR A 40 -11.09 15.99 -0.93
C TYR A 40 -10.56 16.24 0.50
N ILE A 41 -11.37 16.85 1.37
CA ILE A 41 -11.02 17.08 2.78
C ILE A 41 -10.81 15.73 3.48
N LYS A 42 -11.68 14.75 3.23
CA LYS A 42 -11.55 13.41 3.78
C LYS A 42 -10.26 12.73 3.31
N LYS A 43 -9.91 12.85 2.02
CA LYS A 43 -8.64 12.32 1.49
C LYS A 43 -7.43 12.98 2.15
N LEU A 44 -7.44 14.32 2.34
CA LEU A 44 -6.35 15.02 3.04
C LEU A 44 -6.20 14.51 4.47
N ARG A 45 -7.30 14.41 5.21
CA ARG A 45 -7.26 13.92 6.60
C ARG A 45 -6.77 12.48 6.66
N PHE A 46 -7.26 11.62 5.78
CA PHE A 46 -6.80 10.24 5.66
C PHE A 46 -5.28 10.18 5.42
N THR A 47 -4.77 11.02 4.49
CA THR A 47 -3.34 11.09 4.19
C THR A 47 -2.52 11.56 5.41
N GLU A 48 -3.00 12.55 6.15
CA GLU A 48 -2.33 13.04 7.37
C GLU A 48 -2.24 11.95 8.43
N VAL A 49 -3.35 11.29 8.70
CA VAL A 49 -3.41 10.22 9.71
C VAL A 49 -2.52 9.05 9.30
N LEU A 50 -2.52 8.66 8.04
CA LEU A 50 -1.67 7.60 7.52
C LEU A 50 -0.17 7.93 7.66
N LYS A 51 0.23 9.17 7.33
CA LYS A 51 1.59 9.67 7.54
C LYS A 51 1.99 9.64 9.02
N HIS A 52 1.06 10.01 9.89
CA HIS A 52 1.28 9.98 11.33
C HIS A 52 1.47 8.55 11.83
N SER A 53 0.62 7.60 11.38
CA SER A 53 0.76 6.18 11.69
C SER A 53 2.14 5.63 11.36
N VAL A 54 2.68 5.93 10.18
CA VAL A 54 4.02 5.50 9.77
C VAL A 54 5.08 6.08 10.70
N LYS A 55 5.02 7.38 11.02
CA LYS A 55 5.96 8.07 11.92
C LYS A 55 5.87 7.59 13.37
N GLU A 56 4.71 7.16 13.83
CA GLU A 56 4.48 6.56 15.15
C GLU A 56 4.77 5.04 15.16
N ASN A 57 5.86 4.64 14.54
CA ASN A 57 6.28 3.24 14.49
C ASN A 57 5.21 2.31 13.93
N PHE A 58 4.64 2.69 12.77
CA PHE A 58 3.63 1.92 12.03
C PHE A 58 2.35 1.64 12.83
N LYS A 59 1.96 2.54 13.71
CA LYS A 59 0.78 2.40 14.56
C LYS A 59 -0.46 2.09 13.74
N GLY A 60 -1.14 1.02 14.10
CA GLY A 60 -2.33 0.53 13.43
C GLY A 60 -2.06 -0.35 12.21
N PHE A 61 -0.82 -0.44 11.73
CA PHE A 61 -0.47 -1.43 10.71
C PHE A 61 -0.37 -2.82 11.34
N GLU A 62 -0.92 -3.80 10.64
CA GLU A 62 -0.92 -5.22 11.03
C GLU A 62 -0.71 -6.09 9.79
N LEU A 63 -0.12 -7.26 9.97
CA LEU A 63 -0.07 -8.29 8.94
C LEU A 63 -1.07 -9.40 9.28
N TYR A 64 -1.93 -9.70 8.31
CA TYR A 64 -2.77 -10.89 8.31
C TYR A 64 -2.14 -11.92 7.39
N TYR A 65 -2.30 -13.18 7.71
CA TYR A 65 -1.71 -14.26 6.94
C TYR A 65 -2.81 -15.18 6.41
N GLN A 66 -2.90 -15.26 5.08
CA GLN A 66 -3.84 -16.14 4.42
C GLN A 66 -3.12 -17.44 4.04
N PRO A 67 -3.51 -18.58 4.60
CA PRO A 67 -2.84 -19.84 4.31
C PRO A 67 -3.15 -20.33 2.90
N ILE A 68 -2.14 -20.91 2.25
CA ILE A 68 -2.25 -21.63 0.98
C ILE A 68 -2.00 -23.10 1.29
N VAL A 69 -2.94 -23.95 0.89
CA VAL A 69 -3.00 -25.36 1.25
C VAL A 69 -2.70 -26.22 0.04
N ASP A 70 -1.79 -27.16 0.17
CA ASP A 70 -1.58 -28.20 -0.83
C ASP A 70 -2.85 -29.06 -0.99
N PRO A 71 -3.43 -29.18 -2.20
CA PRO A 71 -4.72 -29.84 -2.40
C PRO A 71 -4.68 -31.35 -2.17
N VAL A 72 -3.50 -31.97 -2.25
CA VAL A 72 -3.31 -33.42 -2.08
C VAL A 72 -3.08 -33.78 -0.62
N THR A 73 -2.12 -33.10 0.01
CA THR A 73 -1.73 -33.41 1.40
C THR A 73 -2.58 -32.67 2.43
N ARG A 74 -3.32 -31.65 2.02
CA ARG A 74 -4.13 -30.75 2.86
C ARG A 74 -3.32 -30.04 3.96
N LYS A 75 -2.00 -29.94 3.77
CA LYS A 75 -1.14 -29.17 4.67
C LYS A 75 -0.98 -27.74 4.18
N ILE A 76 -0.80 -26.81 5.11
CA ILE A 76 -0.41 -25.44 4.77
C ILE A 76 1.04 -25.52 4.30
N VAL A 77 1.33 -25.01 3.11
CA VAL A 77 2.65 -24.98 2.49
C VAL A 77 3.19 -23.57 2.31
N GLU A 78 2.26 -22.59 2.18
CA GLU A 78 2.59 -21.19 2.00
C GLU A 78 1.60 -20.32 2.79
N CYS A 79 1.96 -19.08 2.99
CA CYS A 79 1.01 -18.05 3.45
C CYS A 79 1.27 -16.73 2.74
N GLU A 80 0.22 -15.99 2.43
CA GLU A 80 0.32 -14.64 1.91
C GLU A 80 0.22 -13.64 3.06
N ALA A 81 1.23 -12.78 3.20
CA ALA A 81 1.24 -11.68 4.17
C ALA A 81 0.46 -10.49 3.61
N LEU A 82 -0.67 -10.20 4.20
CA LEU A 82 -1.63 -9.22 3.76
C LEU A 82 -1.64 -8.02 4.70
N LEU A 83 -1.16 -6.88 4.20
CA LEU A 83 -1.14 -5.63 4.96
C LEU A 83 -2.56 -5.16 5.30
N ARG A 84 -2.77 -4.79 6.56
CA ARG A 84 -3.98 -4.17 7.08
C ARG A 84 -3.60 -2.90 7.84
N TRP A 85 -4.52 -1.96 7.87
CA TRP A 85 -4.37 -0.74 8.65
C TRP A 85 -5.68 -0.48 9.41
N LYS A 86 -5.60 -0.47 10.73
CA LYS A 86 -6.71 -0.25 11.64
C LYS A 86 -6.53 1.07 12.35
N TYR A 87 -7.47 1.95 12.16
CA TYR A 87 -7.46 3.26 12.78
C TYR A 87 -8.90 3.69 13.11
N ASP A 88 -9.14 4.17 14.33
CA ASP A 88 -10.50 4.46 14.82
C ASP A 88 -11.26 5.46 13.93
N GLU A 89 -10.57 6.46 13.40
CA GLU A 89 -11.16 7.46 12.50
C GLU A 89 -11.54 6.86 11.12
N PHE A 90 -10.90 5.76 10.72
CA PHE A 90 -11.09 5.08 9.44
C PHE A 90 -11.27 3.56 9.58
N PRO A 91 -12.30 3.12 10.33
CA PRO A 91 -12.43 1.70 10.71
C PRO A 91 -12.72 0.76 9.53
N LYS A 92 -13.08 1.30 8.36
CA LYS A 92 -13.37 0.56 7.13
C LYS A 92 -12.29 0.73 6.06
N ALA A 93 -11.13 1.28 6.42
CA ALA A 93 -10.04 1.46 5.47
C ALA A 93 -9.55 0.10 4.96
N SER A 94 -9.52 -0.05 3.64
CA SER A 94 -9.05 -1.24 2.94
C SER A 94 -7.68 -0.97 2.28
N PRO A 95 -6.92 -2.01 1.90
CA PRO A 95 -5.69 -1.83 1.12
C PRO A 95 -5.88 -0.98 -0.14
N ALA A 96 -7.02 -1.10 -0.82
CA ALA A 96 -7.35 -0.28 -1.99
C ALA A 96 -7.49 1.22 -1.67
N ASP A 97 -7.75 1.59 -0.41
CA ASP A 97 -7.86 2.99 0.00
C ASP A 97 -6.51 3.58 0.39
N PHE A 98 -5.66 2.83 1.11
CA PHE A 98 -4.43 3.39 1.67
C PHE A 98 -3.16 3.09 0.85
N ILE A 99 -3.06 1.98 0.15
CA ILE A 99 -1.88 1.66 -0.67
C ILE A 99 -1.61 2.74 -1.73
N PRO A 100 -2.61 3.22 -2.51
CA PRO A 100 -2.37 4.31 -3.46
C PRO A 100 -1.85 5.58 -2.80
N ILE A 101 -2.26 5.88 -1.57
CA ILE A 101 -1.79 7.06 -0.83
C ILE A 101 -0.35 6.85 -0.35
N LEU A 102 -0.01 5.67 0.14
CA LEU A 102 1.37 5.33 0.49
C LEU A 102 2.29 5.46 -0.73
N GLU A 103 1.82 5.03 -1.90
CA GLU A 103 2.52 5.18 -3.18
C GLU A 103 2.65 6.64 -3.63
N GLU A 104 1.57 7.43 -3.56
CA GLU A 104 1.56 8.86 -3.91
C GLU A 104 2.50 9.68 -3.01
N THR A 105 2.63 9.29 -1.75
CA THR A 105 3.43 10.00 -0.75
C THR A 105 4.86 9.47 -0.60
N GLY A 106 5.19 8.35 -1.25
CA GLY A 106 6.49 7.68 -1.11
C GLY A 106 6.66 6.82 0.14
N LEU A 107 5.68 6.85 1.06
CA LEU A 107 5.72 6.07 2.31
C LEU A 107 5.62 4.55 2.08
N ILE A 108 5.25 4.14 0.87
CA ILE A 108 5.17 2.72 0.50
C ILE A 108 6.53 2.00 0.68
N LYS A 109 7.64 2.73 0.63
CA LYS A 109 8.97 2.16 0.84
C LYS A 109 9.18 1.75 2.28
N GLU A 110 9.01 2.68 3.22
CA GLU A 110 9.15 2.43 4.66
C GLU A 110 8.17 1.34 5.13
N VAL A 111 6.93 1.40 4.64
CA VAL A 111 5.91 0.39 4.96
C VAL A 111 6.27 -0.97 4.37
N GLY A 112 6.81 -1.03 3.16
CA GLY A 112 7.23 -2.27 2.53
C GLY A 112 8.42 -2.93 3.23
N GLU A 113 9.40 -2.15 3.68
CA GLU A 113 10.50 -2.61 4.51
C GLU A 113 9.97 -3.22 5.82
N TRP A 114 9.08 -2.51 6.50
CA TRP A 114 8.40 -2.99 7.70
C TRP A 114 7.62 -4.29 7.46
N VAL A 115 6.92 -4.40 6.31
CA VAL A 115 6.17 -5.62 5.93
C VAL A 115 7.09 -6.81 5.80
N VAL A 116 8.20 -6.70 5.05
CA VAL A 116 9.14 -7.81 4.83
C VAL A 116 9.76 -8.27 6.15
N GLU A 117 10.23 -7.33 6.97
CA GLU A 117 10.83 -7.64 8.26
C GLU A 117 9.85 -8.37 9.19
N ASN A 118 8.62 -7.84 9.32
CA ASN A 118 7.61 -8.45 10.18
C ASN A 118 7.11 -9.80 9.63
N ALA A 119 7.01 -9.97 8.32
CA ALA A 119 6.64 -11.25 7.71
C ALA A 119 7.67 -12.34 8.03
N ILE A 120 8.96 -12.05 7.82
CA ILE A 120 10.06 -12.98 8.13
C ILE A 120 10.10 -13.29 9.64
N SER A 121 10.02 -12.25 10.48
CA SER A 121 10.01 -12.38 11.94
C SER A 121 8.88 -13.30 12.40
N GLN A 122 7.67 -13.11 11.90
CA GLN A 122 6.50 -13.88 12.29
C GLN A 122 6.60 -15.36 11.87
N VAL A 123 7.04 -15.64 10.63
CA VAL A 123 7.20 -17.01 10.15
C VAL A 123 8.27 -17.75 10.95
N LYS A 124 9.36 -17.08 11.32
CA LYS A 124 10.37 -17.64 12.22
C LYS A 124 9.80 -17.98 13.60
N GLN A 125 8.95 -17.13 14.16
CA GLN A 125 8.29 -17.38 15.45
C GLN A 125 7.36 -18.59 15.40
N TRP A 126 6.71 -18.87 14.26
CA TRP A 126 5.90 -20.08 14.10
C TRP A 126 6.73 -21.38 14.07
N GLY A 127 8.01 -21.28 13.76
CA GLY A 127 8.96 -22.38 13.83
C GLY A 127 8.84 -23.41 12.72
N ASP A 128 7.95 -23.23 11.76
CA ASP A 128 7.87 -24.10 10.56
C ASP A 128 8.90 -23.68 9.52
N LYS A 129 9.98 -24.42 9.45
CA LYS A 129 11.08 -24.17 8.52
C LYS A 129 10.73 -24.40 7.04
N ASN A 130 9.60 -25.03 6.75
CA ASN A 130 9.16 -25.33 5.39
C ASN A 130 8.12 -24.33 4.86
N LEU A 131 7.55 -23.51 5.72
CA LEU A 131 6.53 -22.55 5.33
C LEU A 131 7.13 -21.44 4.45
N ILE A 132 6.54 -21.24 3.28
CA ILE A 132 6.86 -20.14 2.36
C ILE A 132 5.98 -18.95 2.72
N VAL A 133 6.55 -17.74 2.73
CA VAL A 133 5.78 -16.50 2.88
C VAL A 133 5.84 -15.67 1.62
N ASN A 134 4.65 -15.28 1.14
CA ASN A 134 4.48 -14.43 -0.02
C ASN A 134 4.21 -12.99 0.46
N VAL A 135 4.93 -12.04 -0.09
CA VAL A 135 4.82 -10.61 0.25
C VAL A 135 4.54 -9.80 -0.99
N ASN A 136 3.46 -9.03 -0.96
CA ASN A 136 3.10 -8.10 -2.04
C ASN A 136 4.00 -6.86 -2.02
N VAL A 137 4.58 -6.52 -3.16
CA VAL A 137 5.48 -5.38 -3.35
C VAL A 137 5.01 -4.51 -4.51
N SER A 138 4.96 -3.21 -4.29
CA SER A 138 4.66 -2.22 -5.32
C SER A 138 5.89 -1.99 -6.20
N TYR A 139 5.69 -1.80 -7.50
CA TYR A 139 6.75 -1.40 -8.43
C TYR A 139 7.53 -0.14 -7.96
N LYS A 140 6.86 0.78 -7.29
CA LYS A 140 7.52 1.99 -6.78
C LYS A 140 8.58 1.70 -5.73
N GLN A 141 8.47 0.60 -5.01
CA GLN A 141 9.49 0.16 -4.03
C GLN A 141 10.75 -0.35 -4.74
N LEU A 142 10.58 -1.01 -5.89
CA LEU A 142 11.70 -1.56 -6.66
C LEU A 142 12.45 -0.51 -7.49
N LYS A 143 11.75 0.53 -7.95
CA LYS A 143 12.30 1.52 -8.89
C LYS A 143 13.55 2.23 -8.39
N ASP A 144 13.69 2.45 -7.11
CA ASP A 144 14.79 3.22 -6.51
C ASP A 144 15.99 2.35 -6.07
N GLY A 145 15.97 1.04 -6.36
CA GLY A 145 17.12 0.14 -6.22
C GLY A 145 17.45 -0.34 -4.79
N ASN A 146 17.10 0.40 -3.75
CA ASN A 146 17.50 0.09 -2.37
C ASN A 146 16.67 -1.02 -1.70
N PHE A 147 15.47 -1.30 -2.21
CA PHE A 147 14.57 -2.28 -1.60
C PHE A 147 15.12 -3.70 -1.66
N ALA A 148 15.73 -4.09 -2.78
CA ALA A 148 16.34 -5.42 -2.92
C ALA A 148 17.52 -5.61 -1.94
N GLU A 149 18.36 -4.59 -1.79
CA GLU A 149 19.46 -4.60 -0.81
C GLU A 149 18.94 -4.72 0.62
N TYR A 150 17.87 -3.99 0.94
CA TYR A 150 17.21 -4.09 2.24
C TYR A 150 16.69 -5.51 2.50
N VAL A 151 15.99 -6.12 1.54
CA VAL A 151 15.46 -7.49 1.66
C VAL A 151 16.60 -8.49 1.93
N LEU A 152 17.70 -8.41 1.16
CA LEU A 152 18.86 -9.27 1.35
C LEU A 152 19.49 -9.10 2.74
N LYS A 153 19.60 -7.86 3.20
CA LYS A 153 20.09 -7.55 4.55
C LYS A 153 19.21 -8.18 5.63
N ILE A 154 17.89 -8.06 5.54
CA ILE A 154 16.95 -8.65 6.52
C ILE A 154 17.02 -10.18 6.49
N ILE A 155 17.12 -10.79 5.31
CA ILE A 155 17.31 -12.24 5.16
C ILE A 155 18.55 -12.70 5.94
N ASP A 156 19.68 -11.99 5.78
CA ASP A 156 20.94 -12.30 6.45
C ASP A 156 20.84 -12.06 7.98
N GLU A 157 20.34 -10.91 8.41
CA GLU A 157 20.18 -10.57 9.83
C GLU A 157 19.30 -11.56 10.60
N TYR A 158 18.25 -12.04 9.96
CA TYR A 158 17.36 -13.04 10.54
C TYR A 158 17.84 -14.48 10.32
N GLY A 159 18.91 -14.71 9.52
CA GLY A 159 19.33 -16.05 9.10
C GLY A 159 18.16 -16.80 8.45
N TYR A 160 17.40 -16.11 7.59
CA TYR A 160 16.21 -16.67 6.95
C TYR A 160 16.59 -17.38 5.64
N ASP A 161 15.92 -18.48 5.31
CA ASP A 161 16.14 -19.16 4.04
C ASP A 161 15.51 -18.35 2.89
N PRO A 162 16.30 -17.76 1.96
CA PRO A 162 15.77 -16.94 0.88
C PRO A 162 14.80 -17.68 -0.04
N THR A 163 14.89 -19.02 -0.11
CA THR A 163 13.95 -19.85 -0.91
C THR A 163 12.55 -19.91 -0.32
N LYS A 164 12.37 -19.39 0.90
CA LYS A 164 11.08 -19.34 1.62
C LYS A 164 10.43 -17.99 1.61
N LEU A 165 11.02 -17.00 0.95
CA LEU A 165 10.42 -15.69 0.72
C LEU A 165 10.06 -15.52 -0.76
N VAL A 166 8.80 -15.27 -1.05
CA VAL A 166 8.31 -14.93 -2.39
C VAL A 166 7.92 -13.46 -2.42
N ILE A 167 8.43 -12.73 -3.38
CA ILE A 167 8.06 -11.32 -3.64
C ILE A 167 7.10 -11.30 -4.82
N GLU A 168 5.86 -10.88 -4.57
CA GLU A 168 4.82 -10.76 -5.58
C GLU A 168 4.67 -9.29 -6.02
N LEU A 169 4.81 -9.05 -7.32
CA LEU A 169 4.57 -7.72 -7.89
C LEU A 169 3.08 -7.50 -8.12
N THR A 170 2.55 -6.45 -7.49
CA THR A 170 1.16 -6.09 -7.70
C THR A 170 0.92 -5.48 -9.08
N GLU A 171 -0.23 -5.80 -9.71
CA GLU A 171 -0.62 -5.38 -11.09
C GLU A 171 -0.74 -3.86 -11.33
N SER A 172 -0.52 -3.03 -10.34
CA SER A 172 -0.43 -1.57 -10.51
C SER A 172 0.72 -1.15 -11.45
N CYS A 173 1.57 -2.09 -11.82
CA CYS A 173 2.56 -1.97 -12.88
C CYS A 173 1.88 -2.04 -14.25
N LYS A 174 1.68 -0.89 -14.90
CA LYS A 174 1.40 -0.91 -16.33
C LYS A 174 2.61 -1.50 -17.05
N ALA A 175 2.37 -2.53 -17.86
CA ALA A 175 3.39 -3.27 -18.61
C ALA A 175 4.34 -2.41 -19.51
N HIS A 176 4.13 -1.10 -19.58
CA HIS A 176 4.99 -0.14 -20.28
C HIS A 176 6.22 0.34 -19.48
N ASP A 177 6.29 0.04 -18.18
CA ASP A 177 7.40 0.49 -17.34
C ASP A 177 8.48 -0.59 -17.13
N ILE A 178 8.27 -1.78 -17.67
CA ILE A 178 9.25 -2.89 -17.61
C ILE A 178 10.06 -2.88 -18.92
N SER A 179 10.95 -1.92 -19.06
CA SER A 179 12.11 -2.06 -19.95
C SER A 179 13.26 -2.65 -19.14
N LEU A 180 13.46 -3.94 -19.28
CA LEU A 180 14.67 -4.65 -18.88
C LEU A 180 15.87 -4.18 -19.71
#